data_1781f19f7d2f4436c0c5194d2e8cf33c
#
_entry.id   1781f19f7d2f4436c0c5194d2e8cf33c
#
_cell.length_a   1.000
_cell.length_b   1.000
_cell.length_c   1.000
_cell.angle_alpha   90.00
_cell.angle_beta   90.00
_cell.angle_gamma   90.00
#
_symmetry.space_group_name_H-M   'P 1'
#
loop_
_entity.id
_entity.type
_entity.pdbx_description
1 polymer ?
#
loop_
_entity_poly.entity_id
_entity_poly.type
_entity_poly.pdbx_seq_one_letter_code
_entity_poly.pdbx_strand_id
1 'polypeptide(L)'
;PAEDRLAIRELLETYADAVNRCDANDWGATWAEDAEWSLPDYPEIGTTTGKPAIVAMWVEAMKGYPGIRFQAWPGSIEVTGDRAVMRSYTAEVYDQNGVTMRDMGEYEDACVKVDGQWLFASRSFRNVHRQHAPKGV
;
A
#
# COMPACT_ATOMS: atom_id res chain seq x y z
N PRO A 1 17.90 13.70 -5.04
CA PRO A 1 18.02 14.64 -3.93
C PRO A 1 17.40 14.12 -2.64
N ALA A 2 18.00 14.49 -1.53
CA ALA A 2 17.61 13.98 -0.22
C ALA A 2 16.18 14.38 0.16
N GLU A 3 15.75 15.59 -0.22
CA GLU A 3 14.41 16.08 0.07
C GLU A 3 13.33 15.23 -0.60
N ASP A 4 13.54 14.85 -1.84
CA ASP A 4 12.60 13.98 -2.57
C ASP A 4 12.56 12.59 -1.97
N ARG A 5 13.71 12.04 -1.59
CA ARG A 5 13.77 10.73 -0.95
C ARG A 5 13.03 10.73 0.39
N LEU A 6 13.20 11.79 1.17
CA LEU A 6 12.47 11.94 2.44
C LEU A 6 10.97 12.02 2.20
N ALA A 7 10.55 12.83 1.20
CA ALA A 7 9.14 12.99 0.88
C ALA A 7 8.50 11.67 0.43
N ILE A 8 9.24 10.84 -0.32
CA ILE A 8 8.75 9.52 -0.73
C ILE A 8 8.64 8.56 0.46
N ARG A 9 9.58 8.63 1.42
CA ARG A 9 9.46 7.88 2.67
C ARG A 9 8.22 8.31 3.46
N GLU A 10 7.96 9.60 3.54
CA GLU A 10 6.77 10.14 4.21
C GLU A 10 5.48 9.74 3.50
N LEU A 11 5.51 9.65 2.17
CA LEU A 11 4.37 9.13 1.40
C LEU A 11 4.02 7.71 1.84
N LEU A 12 5.02 6.85 1.97
CA LEU A 12 4.81 5.48 2.42
C LEU A 12 4.31 5.42 3.87
N GLU A 13 4.86 6.26 4.74
CA GLU A 13 4.43 6.35 6.14
C GLU A 13 2.98 6.84 6.25
N THR A 14 2.61 7.85 5.47
CA THR A 14 1.23 8.36 5.41
C THR A 14 0.26 7.28 4.94
N TYR A 15 0.65 6.53 3.93
CA TYR A 15 -0.13 5.39 3.44
C TYR A 15 -0.39 4.37 4.55
N ALA A 16 0.67 3.94 5.23
CA ALA A 16 0.56 2.96 6.30
C ALA A 16 -0.30 3.44 7.46
N ASP A 17 -0.13 4.70 7.86
CA ASP A 17 -0.94 5.29 8.92
C ASP A 17 -2.42 5.33 8.54
N ALA A 18 -2.74 5.68 7.30
CA ALA A 18 -4.12 5.69 6.82
C ALA A 18 -4.74 4.29 6.80
N VAL A 19 -3.96 3.26 6.45
CA VAL A 19 -4.41 1.87 6.55
C VAL A 19 -4.81 1.54 7.99
N ASN A 20 -3.95 1.87 8.95
CA ASN A 20 -4.19 1.59 10.38
C ASN A 20 -5.40 2.32 10.94
N ARG A 21 -5.72 3.50 10.42
CA ARG A 21 -6.90 4.26 10.83
C ARG A 21 -8.13 3.96 9.98
N CYS A 22 -7.99 3.13 8.95
CA CYS A 22 -9.05 2.88 7.95
C CYS A 22 -9.62 4.19 7.37
N ASP A 23 -8.74 5.15 7.10
CA ASP A 23 -9.11 6.46 6.59
C ASP A 23 -9.00 6.50 5.07
N ALA A 24 -10.14 6.34 4.40
CA ALA A 24 -10.19 6.27 2.94
C ALA A 24 -9.77 7.58 2.26
N ASN A 25 -10.04 8.73 2.87
CA ASN A 25 -9.65 10.02 2.31
C ASN A 25 -8.14 10.19 2.33
N ASP A 26 -7.50 9.94 3.47
CA ASP A 26 -6.05 10.06 3.60
C ASP A 26 -5.33 8.98 2.79
N TRP A 27 -5.87 7.76 2.77
CA TRP A 27 -5.30 6.69 1.97
C TRP A 27 -5.38 7.03 0.47
N GLY A 28 -6.55 7.47 0.00
CA GLY A 28 -6.76 7.86 -1.39
C GLY A 28 -5.87 9.03 -1.82
N ALA A 29 -5.59 9.96 -0.90
CA ALA A 29 -4.74 11.12 -1.18
C ALA A 29 -3.28 10.74 -1.49
N THR A 30 -2.84 9.51 -1.18
CA THR A 30 -1.50 9.04 -1.53
C THR A 30 -1.37 8.60 -2.99
N TRP A 31 -2.47 8.43 -3.70
CA TRP A 31 -2.51 7.94 -5.08
C TRP A 31 -2.66 9.07 -6.09
N ALA A 32 -1.98 8.95 -7.23
CA ALA A 32 -2.24 9.82 -8.39
C ALA A 32 -3.61 9.51 -8.98
N GLU A 33 -4.20 10.50 -9.69
CA GLU A 33 -5.55 10.35 -10.25
C GLU A 33 -5.68 9.18 -11.22
N ASP A 34 -4.65 8.94 -12.03
CA ASP A 34 -4.60 7.89 -13.04
C ASP A 34 -3.80 6.66 -12.61
N ALA A 35 -3.65 6.47 -11.31
CA ALA A 35 -2.82 5.40 -10.75
C ALA A 35 -3.32 4.00 -11.09
N GLU A 36 -2.43 3.04 -10.93
CA GLU A 36 -2.73 1.62 -11.09
C GLU A 36 -2.31 0.84 -9.84
N TRP A 37 -3.22 -0.01 -9.36
CA TRP A 37 -2.94 -0.92 -8.25
C TRP A 37 -3.08 -2.35 -8.74
N SER A 38 -1.99 -3.09 -8.74
CA SER A 38 -1.93 -4.45 -9.27
C SER A 38 -1.76 -5.47 -8.14
N LEU A 39 -2.55 -6.52 -8.21
CA LEU A 39 -2.56 -7.63 -7.26
C LEU A 39 -2.41 -8.95 -8.05
N PRO A 40 -1.21 -9.23 -8.59
CA PRO A 40 -1.01 -10.39 -9.47
C PRO A 40 -1.25 -11.74 -8.80
N ASP A 41 -1.14 -11.82 -7.46
CA ASP A 41 -1.46 -13.06 -6.73
C ASP A 41 -2.98 -13.30 -6.67
N TYR A 42 -3.78 -12.34 -7.07
CA TYR A 42 -5.24 -12.41 -7.08
C TYR A 42 -5.75 -12.13 -8.49
N PRO A 43 -5.65 -13.13 -9.41
CA PRO A 43 -5.97 -12.91 -10.83
C PRO A 43 -7.40 -12.40 -11.07
N GLU A 44 -8.34 -12.74 -10.20
CA GLU A 44 -9.72 -12.29 -10.28
C GLU A 44 -9.86 -10.78 -10.06
N ILE A 45 -8.88 -10.16 -9.38
CA ILE A 45 -8.84 -8.71 -9.16
C ILE A 45 -7.95 -8.05 -10.23
N GLY A 46 -6.77 -8.61 -10.44
CA GLY A 46 -5.81 -8.12 -11.43
C GLY A 46 -5.32 -6.70 -11.13
N THR A 47 -5.53 -5.79 -12.08
CA THR A 47 -5.12 -4.38 -11.96
C THR A 47 -6.35 -3.49 -11.91
N THR A 48 -6.38 -2.59 -10.93
CA THR A 48 -7.42 -1.57 -10.80
C THR A 48 -6.81 -0.22 -11.19
N THR A 49 -7.46 0.49 -12.09
CA THR A 49 -6.97 1.75 -12.66
C THR A 49 -7.85 2.92 -12.25
N GLY A 50 -7.20 4.00 -11.84
CA GLY A 50 -7.86 5.25 -11.45
C GLY A 50 -8.15 5.32 -9.96
N LYS A 51 -7.88 6.49 -9.37
CA LYS A 51 -8.05 6.71 -7.93
C LYS A 51 -9.45 6.34 -7.43
N PRO A 52 -10.57 6.76 -8.06
CA PRO A 52 -11.89 6.43 -7.56
C PRO A 52 -12.13 4.91 -7.44
N ALA A 53 -11.72 4.16 -8.46
CA ALA A 53 -11.87 2.70 -8.47
C ALA A 53 -10.95 2.04 -7.44
N ILE A 54 -9.73 2.54 -7.29
CA ILE A 54 -8.76 2.04 -6.30
C ILE A 54 -9.31 2.23 -4.89
N VAL A 55 -9.81 3.41 -4.57
CA VAL A 55 -10.37 3.71 -3.24
C VAL A 55 -11.60 2.85 -2.97
N ALA A 56 -12.50 2.71 -3.94
CA ALA A 56 -13.71 1.89 -3.78
C ALA A 56 -13.35 0.42 -3.51
N MET A 57 -12.37 -0.12 -4.24
CA MET A 57 -11.91 -1.49 -4.04
C MET A 57 -11.27 -1.66 -2.66
N TRP A 58 -10.45 -0.71 -2.22
CA TRP A 58 -9.82 -0.76 -0.91
C TRP A 58 -10.82 -0.70 0.23
N VAL A 59 -11.80 0.19 0.15
CA VAL A 59 -12.87 0.31 1.18
C VAL A 59 -13.59 -1.03 1.34
N GLU A 60 -13.91 -1.68 0.23
CA GLU A 60 -14.58 -2.98 0.26
C GLU A 60 -13.66 -4.07 0.82
N ALA A 61 -12.40 -4.08 0.38
CA ALA A 61 -11.41 -5.07 0.84
C ALA A 61 -11.16 -4.97 2.35
N MET A 62 -11.11 -3.75 2.90
CA MET A 62 -10.80 -3.53 4.31
C MET A 62 -11.85 -4.11 5.26
N LYS A 63 -13.04 -4.39 4.78
CA LYS A 63 -14.06 -5.10 5.57
C LYS A 63 -13.61 -6.50 5.99
N GLY A 64 -12.68 -7.10 5.25
CA GLY A 64 -12.09 -8.40 5.56
C GLY A 64 -10.86 -8.34 6.46
N TYR A 65 -10.48 -7.16 6.95
CA TYR A 65 -9.27 -6.97 7.76
C TYR A 65 -9.56 -6.26 9.09
N PRO A 66 -10.48 -6.76 9.90
CA PRO A 66 -10.80 -6.11 11.16
C PRO A 66 -9.59 -6.09 12.10
N GLY A 67 -9.40 -4.95 12.76
CA GLY A 67 -8.31 -4.79 13.72
C GLY A 67 -6.93 -4.74 13.12
N ILE A 68 -6.81 -4.50 11.81
CA ILE A 68 -5.51 -4.52 11.13
C ILE A 68 -4.49 -3.60 11.80
N ARG A 69 -3.26 -4.11 11.90
CA ARG A 69 -2.05 -3.33 12.14
C ARG A 69 -1.11 -3.59 10.98
N PHE A 70 -0.75 -2.53 10.30
CA PHE A 70 -0.01 -2.55 9.04
C PHE A 70 1.27 -1.74 9.21
N GLN A 71 2.39 -2.32 8.77
CA GLN A 71 3.69 -1.67 8.73
C GLN A 71 4.23 -1.72 7.31
N ALA A 72 4.89 -0.65 6.89
CA ALA A 72 5.56 -0.59 5.60
C ALA A 72 6.90 0.13 5.77
N TRP A 73 7.90 -0.34 5.03
CA TRP A 73 9.23 0.29 5.03
C TRP A 73 9.84 0.19 3.63
N PRO A 74 10.67 1.18 3.24
CA PRO A 74 11.28 1.17 1.92
C PRO A 74 12.52 0.28 1.89
N GLY A 75 12.75 -0.35 0.72
CA GLY A 75 14.01 -0.98 0.39
C GLY A 75 14.92 0.02 -0.32
N SER A 76 14.71 0.21 -1.62
CA SER A 76 15.45 1.18 -2.41
C SER A 76 14.52 2.25 -2.98
N ILE A 77 15.03 3.46 -3.09
CA ILE A 77 14.34 4.60 -3.71
C ILE A 77 15.29 5.23 -4.71
N GLU A 78 14.89 5.27 -5.97
CA GLU A 78 15.66 5.90 -7.04
C GLU A 78 14.84 7.02 -7.66
N VAL A 79 15.33 8.25 -7.57
CA VAL A 79 14.64 9.45 -8.05
C VAL A 79 15.29 9.93 -9.35
N THR A 80 14.45 10.22 -10.35
CA THR A 80 14.89 10.82 -11.62
C THR A 80 13.89 11.94 -11.97
N GLY A 81 14.26 13.19 -11.66
CA GLY A 81 13.35 14.32 -11.87
C GLY A 81 12.07 14.19 -11.05
N ASP A 82 10.92 14.24 -11.71
CA ASP A 82 9.60 14.12 -11.08
C ASP A 82 9.07 12.69 -11.02
N ARG A 83 9.95 11.71 -11.23
CA ARG A 83 9.62 10.29 -11.17
C ARG A 83 10.54 9.57 -10.20
N ALA A 84 10.02 8.50 -9.62
CA ALA A 84 10.84 7.65 -8.77
C ALA A 84 10.34 6.20 -8.86
N VAL A 85 11.24 5.27 -8.60
CA VAL A 85 10.88 3.87 -8.38
C VAL A 85 11.30 3.50 -6.97
N MET A 86 10.48 2.68 -6.32
CA MET A 86 10.73 2.24 -4.97
C MET A 86 10.38 0.77 -4.85
N ARG A 87 11.16 0.04 -4.09
CA ARG A 87 10.78 -1.26 -3.58
C ARG A 87 10.44 -1.07 -2.13
N SER A 88 9.27 -1.57 -1.72
CA SER A 88 8.84 -1.48 -0.33
C SER A 88 8.36 -2.82 0.19
N TYR A 89 8.34 -2.96 1.50
CA TYR A 89 7.98 -4.19 2.19
C TYR A 89 6.86 -3.92 3.17
N THR A 90 6.02 -4.91 3.38
CA THR A 90 4.88 -4.79 4.29
C THR A 90 4.83 -5.95 5.26
N ALA A 91 4.33 -5.66 6.45
CA ALA A 91 3.95 -6.68 7.42
C ALA A 91 2.61 -6.27 8.03
N GLU A 92 1.68 -7.21 8.15
CA GLU A 92 0.37 -6.91 8.70
C GLU A 92 -0.14 -8.04 9.57
N VAL A 93 -0.96 -7.67 10.55
CA VAL A 93 -1.66 -8.59 11.45
C VAL A 93 -3.11 -8.17 11.49
N TYR A 94 -4.02 -9.11 11.35
CA TYR A 94 -5.45 -8.89 11.46
C TYR A 94 -6.15 -10.16 11.90
N ASP A 95 -7.38 -10.05 12.35
CA ASP A 95 -8.18 -11.21 12.76
C ASP A 95 -9.26 -11.48 11.72
N GLN A 96 -9.48 -12.77 11.45
CA GLN A 96 -10.49 -13.20 10.50
C GLN A 96 -11.08 -14.52 10.94
N ASN A 97 -12.38 -14.52 11.24
CA ASN A 97 -13.12 -15.73 11.65
C ASN A 97 -12.46 -16.51 12.80
N GLY A 98 -11.99 -15.80 13.82
CA GLY A 98 -11.33 -16.43 14.97
C GLY A 98 -9.88 -16.85 14.73
N VAL A 99 -9.30 -16.46 13.58
CA VAL A 99 -7.92 -16.76 13.21
C VAL A 99 -7.13 -15.47 13.16
N THR A 100 -5.95 -15.49 13.77
CA THR A 100 -4.99 -14.38 13.59
C THR A 100 -4.19 -14.63 12.33
N MET A 101 -4.28 -13.67 11.42
CA MET A 101 -3.58 -13.69 10.13
C MET A 101 -2.34 -12.80 10.24
N ARG A 102 -1.21 -13.32 9.78
CA ARG A 102 0.04 -12.55 9.68
C ARG A 102 0.55 -12.69 8.26
N ASP A 103 0.56 -11.59 7.55
CA ASP A 103 0.99 -11.58 6.16
C ASP A 103 2.19 -10.65 6.00
N MET A 104 3.14 -11.07 5.19
CA MET A 104 4.26 -10.23 4.77
C MET A 104 4.28 -10.19 3.25
N GLY A 105 4.47 -9.01 2.73
CA GLY A 105 4.48 -8.81 1.29
C GLY A 105 5.51 -7.80 0.85
N GLU A 106 5.56 -7.60 -0.45
CA GLU A 106 6.42 -6.58 -1.03
C GLU A 106 5.72 -5.90 -2.19
N TYR A 107 6.08 -4.65 -2.40
CA TYR A 107 5.59 -3.81 -3.49
C TYR A 107 6.73 -3.40 -4.40
N GLU A 108 6.41 -3.35 -5.68
CA GLU A 108 7.18 -2.55 -6.64
C GLU A 108 6.36 -1.31 -6.93
N ASP A 109 6.93 -0.14 -6.63
CA ASP A 109 6.23 1.13 -6.66
C ASP A 109 6.83 2.06 -7.69
N ALA A 110 5.97 2.76 -8.44
CA ALA A 110 6.35 3.92 -9.21
C ALA A 110 5.68 5.14 -8.57
N CYS A 111 6.47 6.21 -8.39
CA CYS A 111 5.99 7.44 -7.80
C CYS A 111 6.13 8.59 -8.79
N VAL A 112 5.27 9.58 -8.66
CA VAL A 112 5.26 10.77 -9.51
C VAL A 112 5.07 12.01 -8.64
N LYS A 113 5.80 13.07 -8.98
CA LYS A 113 5.66 14.36 -8.31
C LYS A 113 4.68 15.23 -9.10
N VAL A 114 3.57 15.58 -8.48
CA VAL A 114 2.49 16.38 -9.08
C VAL A 114 2.26 17.60 -8.19
N ASP A 115 2.40 18.78 -8.75
CA ASP A 115 2.23 20.05 -8.01
C ASP A 115 3.05 20.09 -6.71
N GLY A 116 4.28 19.61 -6.78
CA GLY A 116 5.20 19.58 -5.65
C GLY A 116 4.99 18.44 -4.66
N GLN A 117 4.01 17.56 -4.88
CA GLN A 117 3.72 16.42 -4.00
C GLN A 117 4.06 15.10 -4.67
N TRP A 118 4.73 14.22 -3.94
CA TRP A 118 4.94 12.84 -4.39
C TRP A 118 3.71 11.99 -4.12
N LEU A 119 3.30 11.23 -5.13
CA LEU A 119 2.14 10.34 -5.09
C LEU A 119 2.51 8.99 -5.69
N PHE A 120 1.78 7.94 -5.34
CA PHE A 120 1.93 6.65 -6.00
C PHE A 120 1.27 6.72 -7.39
N ALA A 121 2.06 6.46 -8.43
CA ALA A 121 1.58 6.29 -9.80
C ALA A 121 1.17 4.85 -10.07
N SER A 122 1.88 3.89 -9.50
CA SER A 122 1.49 2.49 -9.54
C SER A 122 2.10 1.73 -8.37
N ARG A 123 1.39 0.71 -7.93
CA ARG A 123 1.88 -0.23 -6.93
C ARG A 123 1.51 -1.64 -7.35
N SER A 124 2.47 -2.56 -7.33
CA SER A 124 2.24 -3.97 -7.61
C SER A 124 2.62 -4.79 -6.39
N PHE A 125 1.68 -5.54 -5.84
CA PHE A 125 1.82 -6.25 -4.57
C PHE A 125 2.00 -7.74 -4.77
N ARG A 126 2.89 -8.33 -3.99
CA ARG A 126 3.10 -9.78 -3.94
C ARG A 126 3.15 -10.23 -2.48
N ASN A 127 2.39 -11.28 -2.15
CA ASN A 127 2.50 -11.94 -0.85
C ASN A 127 3.80 -12.76 -0.81
N VAL A 128 4.54 -12.65 0.28
CA VAL A 128 5.78 -13.43 0.49
C VAL A 128 5.55 -14.50 1.55
N HIS A 129 4.91 -14.14 2.67
CA HIS A 129 4.57 -15.07 3.74
C HIS A 129 3.15 -14.85 4.20
N ARG A 130 2.48 -15.97 4.49
CA ARG A 130 1.18 -15.95 5.15
C ARG A 130 1.20 -16.95 6.29
N GLN A 131 0.96 -16.49 7.50
CA GLN A 131 0.89 -17.32 8.70
C GLN A 131 -0.46 -17.13 9.38
N HIS A 132 -1.13 -18.22 9.66
CA HIS A 132 -2.44 -18.21 10.29
C HIS A 132 -2.38 -19.04 11.58
N ALA A 133 -2.96 -18.51 12.67
CA ALA A 133 -3.02 -19.18 13.95
C ALA A 133 -4.36 -18.87 14.62
N PRO A 134 -4.90 -19.79 15.44
CA PRO A 134 -6.08 -19.49 16.22
C PRO A 134 -5.87 -18.22 17.04
N LYS A 135 -6.92 -17.39 17.15
CA LYS A 135 -6.85 -16.13 17.90
C LYS A 135 -6.53 -16.42 19.35
N GLY A 136 -5.58 -15.67 19.91
CA GLY A 136 -5.17 -15.82 21.30
C GLY A 136 -4.04 -16.81 21.54
N VAL A 137 -3.48 -17.36 20.47
CA VAL A 137 -2.36 -18.31 20.55
C VAL A 137 -1.04 -17.63 20.19
#